data_27d946f1cfa37c8cb83c4481015ee41a
#
_entry.id   27d946f1cfa37c8cb83c4481015ee41a
#
_cell.length_a   1.000
_cell.length_b   1.000
_cell.length_c   1.000
_cell.angle_alpha   90.00
_cell.angle_beta   90.00
_cell.angle_gamma   90.00
#
_symmetry.space_group_name_H-M   'P 1'
#
loop_
_entity.id
_entity.type
_entity.pdbx_description
1 polymer ?
#
loop_
_entity_poly.entity_id
_entity_poly.type
_entity_poly.pdbx_seq_one_letter_code
_entity_poly.pdbx_strand_id
1 'polypeptide(L)'
;EFNQFLPPCLYHPRTRSFLVTEALRGEGATLHLEDGERFMPHFDPRAELAPRDIVARAIDHEMKRLGADCVYLDISHRPASFITRHFPQAHERCLALGIDITTERIPVVPAAHYTCGGVVVNQHGATDIPGLYVVGESACTGLHGANRMASNSLLECFVYAQSAAEHIATSLSNPISGSAATPRVWDDSRVRDSDEKVVIQHNWQELRRLMWDYVGIVRTTRRLEYAAARIALLQQEVSRYYGRFQITRPLLEMRNLTQ
;
A
#
# COMPACT_ATOMS: atom_id res chain seq x y z
N GLU A 1 -6.92 -9.80 -7.61
CA GLU A 1 -5.90 -9.08 -6.82
C GLU A 1 -6.38 -8.86 -5.39
N PHE A 2 -5.47 -9.06 -4.43
CA PHE A 2 -5.74 -8.87 -3.01
C PHE A 2 -4.62 -8.05 -2.37
N ASN A 3 -4.98 -7.00 -1.66
CA ASN A 3 -4.01 -6.23 -0.89
C ASN A 3 -3.89 -6.79 0.53
N GLN A 4 -2.66 -7.09 0.93
CA GLN A 4 -2.33 -7.43 2.31
C GLN A 4 -2.12 -6.14 3.10
N PHE A 5 -2.74 -6.05 4.28
CA PHE A 5 -2.60 -4.90 5.18
C PHE A 5 -1.79 -5.28 6.41
N LEU A 6 -0.95 -4.36 6.87
CA LEU A 6 -0.24 -4.45 8.14
C LEU A 6 -0.93 -3.59 9.20
N PRO A 7 -1.33 -4.16 10.34
CA PRO A 7 -1.59 -3.45 11.57
C PRO A 7 -0.43 -3.69 12.56
N PRO A 8 -0.02 -2.68 13.35
CA PRO A 8 -0.28 -1.28 13.25
C PRO A 8 0.82 -0.52 12.52
N CYS A 9 0.45 0.51 11.79
CA CYS A 9 1.39 1.48 11.25
C CYS A 9 1.17 2.83 11.91
N LEU A 10 2.26 3.56 12.21
CA LEU A 10 2.18 4.88 12.81
C LEU A 10 1.36 5.81 11.91
N TYR A 11 0.36 6.46 12.49
CA TYR A 11 -0.36 7.57 11.87
C TYR A 11 0.22 8.90 12.35
N HIS A 12 0.68 9.73 11.39
CA HIS A 12 1.12 11.09 11.70
C HIS A 12 0.99 11.99 10.47
N PRO A 13 0.37 13.19 10.59
CA PRO A 13 0.08 14.06 9.43
C PRO A 13 1.31 14.52 8.65
N ARG A 14 2.47 14.61 9.30
CA ARG A 14 3.72 15.15 8.72
C ARG A 14 4.68 14.10 8.16
N THR A 15 4.35 12.81 8.27
CA THR A 15 5.25 11.76 7.80
C THR A 15 4.49 10.64 7.11
N ARG A 16 5.23 9.85 6.32
CA ARG A 16 4.68 8.60 5.79
C ARG A 16 4.53 7.59 6.92
N SER A 17 3.47 6.79 6.87
CA SER A 17 3.25 5.69 7.81
C SER A 17 4.49 4.78 7.84
N PHE A 18 4.94 4.42 9.05
CA PHE A 18 5.94 3.40 9.21
C PHE A 18 5.37 2.26 10.06
N LEU A 19 5.85 1.04 9.81
CA LEU A 19 5.43 -0.12 10.58
C LEU A 19 5.90 0.00 12.03
N VAL A 20 4.95 0.11 12.94
CA VAL A 20 5.18 -0.11 14.35
C VAL A 20 5.20 -1.63 14.55
N THR A 21 6.34 -2.18 14.90
CA THR A 21 6.58 -3.63 14.90
C THR A 21 5.47 -4.43 15.57
N GLU A 22 5.06 -5.53 14.96
CA GLU A 22 4.06 -6.44 15.54
C GLU A 22 4.53 -7.07 16.88
N ALA A 23 5.83 -7.08 17.11
CA ALA A 23 6.40 -7.55 18.38
C ALA A 23 5.91 -6.76 19.60
N LEU A 24 5.52 -5.48 19.44
CA LEU A 24 4.87 -4.72 20.52
C LEU A 24 3.60 -5.41 21.02
N ARG A 25 2.76 -5.93 20.09
CA ARG A 25 1.56 -6.69 20.46
C ARG A 25 1.92 -8.02 21.13
N GLY A 26 2.99 -8.67 20.66
CA GLY A 26 3.55 -9.88 21.29
C GLY A 26 4.00 -9.64 22.73
N GLU A 27 4.49 -8.44 23.06
CA GLU A 27 4.90 -8.02 24.40
C GLU A 27 3.74 -7.41 25.22
N GLY A 28 2.51 -7.52 24.73
CA GLY A 28 1.30 -7.16 25.46
C GLY A 28 0.75 -5.77 25.18
N ALA A 29 1.23 -5.08 24.13
CA ALA A 29 0.61 -3.81 23.74
C ALA A 29 -0.86 -4.01 23.34
N THR A 30 -1.72 -3.08 23.77
CA THR A 30 -3.17 -3.13 23.61
C THR A 30 -3.68 -2.02 22.70
N LEU A 31 -4.77 -2.28 21.97
CA LEU A 31 -5.39 -1.34 21.03
C LEU A 31 -6.60 -0.66 21.68
N HIS A 32 -6.62 0.67 21.60
CA HIS A 32 -7.62 1.50 22.24
C HIS A 32 -8.23 2.51 21.26
N LEU A 33 -9.48 2.86 21.52
CA LEU A 33 -10.15 4.02 20.95
C LEU A 33 -9.62 5.31 21.61
N GLU A 34 -10.04 6.46 21.10
CA GLU A 34 -9.64 7.78 21.61
C GLU A 34 -10.03 7.95 23.09
N ASP A 35 -11.22 7.49 23.48
CA ASP A 35 -11.74 7.51 24.85
C ASP A 35 -11.04 6.55 25.80
N GLY A 36 -10.15 5.69 25.32
CA GLY A 36 -9.41 4.71 26.10
C GLY A 36 -10.06 3.31 26.13
N GLU A 37 -11.20 3.09 25.48
CA GLU A 37 -11.81 1.78 25.42
C GLU A 37 -10.94 0.80 24.61
N ARG A 38 -10.67 -0.38 25.18
CA ARG A 38 -9.97 -1.48 24.52
C ARG A 38 -10.96 -2.30 23.71
N PHE A 39 -10.84 -2.31 22.38
CA PHE A 39 -11.86 -2.87 21.49
C PHE A 39 -11.56 -4.29 20.99
N MET A 40 -10.29 -4.72 20.89
CA MET A 40 -9.93 -6.02 20.28
C MET A 40 -10.64 -7.25 20.88
N PRO A 41 -10.91 -7.34 22.21
CA PRO A 41 -11.65 -8.46 22.78
C PRO A 41 -13.07 -8.65 22.20
N HIS A 42 -13.67 -7.63 21.63
CA HIS A 42 -15.00 -7.71 21.00
C HIS A 42 -14.93 -8.39 19.61
N PHE A 43 -13.76 -8.45 18.98
CA PHE A 43 -13.56 -8.98 17.63
C PHE A 43 -13.00 -10.41 17.62
N ASP A 44 -12.10 -10.73 18.56
CA ASP A 44 -11.46 -12.04 18.61
C ASP A 44 -11.05 -12.38 20.05
N PRO A 45 -11.26 -13.62 20.54
CA PRO A 45 -10.88 -14.02 21.90
C PRO A 45 -9.37 -13.96 22.17
N ARG A 46 -8.53 -13.99 21.12
CA ARG A 46 -7.06 -13.79 21.21
C ARG A 46 -6.69 -12.31 21.31
N ALA A 47 -7.67 -11.42 21.19
CA ALA A 47 -7.50 -9.97 21.24
C ALA A 47 -6.39 -9.48 20.28
N GLU A 48 -5.40 -8.73 20.77
CA GLU A 48 -4.30 -8.20 19.97
C GLU A 48 -3.34 -9.27 19.41
N LEU A 49 -3.39 -10.49 19.91
CA LEU A 49 -2.64 -11.64 19.39
C LEU A 49 -3.36 -12.37 18.25
N ALA A 50 -4.53 -11.91 17.84
CA ALA A 50 -5.21 -12.40 16.64
C ALA A 50 -4.35 -12.20 15.39
N PRO A 51 -4.55 -13.01 14.33
CA PRO A 51 -3.90 -12.81 13.03
C PRO A 51 -4.04 -11.38 12.52
N ARG A 52 -3.00 -10.91 11.81
CA ARG A 52 -2.90 -9.51 11.37
C ARG A 52 -4.09 -9.02 10.54
N ASP A 53 -4.70 -9.88 9.75
CA ASP A 53 -5.88 -9.56 8.95
C ASP A 53 -7.12 -9.30 9.82
N ILE A 54 -7.29 -10.04 10.91
CA ILE A 54 -8.36 -9.81 11.90
C ILE A 54 -8.16 -8.48 12.60
N VAL A 55 -6.93 -8.21 13.06
CA VAL A 55 -6.60 -6.93 13.73
C VAL A 55 -6.78 -5.75 12.78
N ALA A 56 -6.33 -5.88 11.51
CA ALA A 56 -6.50 -4.82 10.53
C ALA A 56 -7.99 -4.52 10.24
N ARG A 57 -8.82 -5.56 10.13
CA ARG A 57 -10.28 -5.38 9.95
C ARG A 57 -10.96 -4.77 11.16
N ALA A 58 -10.54 -5.15 12.37
CA ALA A 58 -11.07 -4.57 13.60
C ALA A 58 -10.76 -3.08 13.71
N ILE A 59 -9.52 -2.69 13.42
CA ILE A 59 -9.10 -1.27 13.40
C ILE A 59 -9.91 -0.50 12.33
N ASP A 60 -9.99 -1.01 11.09
CA ASP A 60 -10.74 -0.37 10.00
C ASP A 60 -12.22 -0.21 10.35
N HIS A 61 -12.82 -1.23 11.00
CA HIS A 61 -14.20 -1.19 11.46
C HIS A 61 -14.42 -0.06 12.47
N GLU A 62 -13.61 0.01 13.51
CA GLU A 62 -13.75 1.03 14.56
C GLU A 62 -13.49 2.43 14.03
N MET A 63 -12.45 2.63 13.22
CA MET A 63 -12.18 3.90 12.59
C MET A 63 -13.37 4.39 11.75
N LYS A 64 -13.97 3.51 10.94
CA LYS A 64 -15.11 3.88 10.09
C LYS A 64 -16.41 4.07 10.86
N ARG A 65 -16.62 3.31 11.92
CA ARG A 65 -17.79 3.44 12.80
C ARG A 65 -17.78 4.81 13.50
N LEU A 66 -16.61 5.25 13.94
CA LEU A 66 -16.45 6.51 14.70
C LEU A 66 -16.13 7.72 13.83
N GLY A 67 -15.75 7.52 12.56
CA GLY A 67 -15.21 8.59 11.72
C GLY A 67 -13.83 9.06 12.17
N ALA A 68 -13.09 8.20 12.89
CA ALA A 68 -11.77 8.51 13.44
C ALA A 68 -10.67 8.35 12.40
N ASP A 69 -9.62 9.19 12.47
CA ASP A 69 -8.46 9.11 11.60
C ASP A 69 -7.46 8.01 12.02
N CYS A 70 -7.48 7.58 13.28
CA CYS A 70 -6.61 6.54 13.82
C CYS A 70 -7.22 5.88 15.06
N VAL A 71 -6.59 4.80 15.51
CA VAL A 71 -6.73 4.22 16.86
C VAL A 71 -5.40 4.28 17.56
N TYR A 72 -5.33 3.83 18.81
CA TYR A 72 -4.13 4.00 19.65
C TYR A 72 -3.58 2.65 20.13
N LEU A 73 -2.27 2.44 19.95
CA LEU A 73 -1.54 1.29 20.51
C LEU A 73 -0.82 1.72 21.78
N ASP A 74 -1.02 0.98 22.86
CA ASP A 74 -0.47 1.28 24.17
C ASP A 74 0.45 0.16 24.67
N ILE A 75 1.70 0.48 24.98
CA ILE A 75 2.72 -0.39 25.58
C ILE A 75 3.24 0.20 26.90
N SER A 76 2.73 1.36 27.34
CA SER A 76 3.23 2.12 28.48
C SER A 76 3.12 1.39 29.83
N HIS A 77 2.39 0.27 29.89
CA HIS A 77 2.36 -0.61 31.06
C HIS A 77 3.70 -1.34 31.30
N ARG A 78 4.58 -1.40 30.29
CA ARG A 78 5.94 -1.96 30.43
C ARG A 78 6.90 -0.90 30.96
N PRO A 79 7.95 -1.28 31.73
CA PRO A 79 8.96 -0.33 32.18
C PRO A 79 9.65 0.39 30.99
N ALA A 80 9.90 1.70 31.11
CA ALA A 80 10.55 2.50 30.07
C ALA A 80 11.87 1.88 29.60
N SER A 81 12.70 1.36 30.51
CA SER A 81 13.96 0.67 30.20
C SER A 81 13.77 -0.61 29.38
N PHE A 82 12.64 -1.28 29.53
CA PHE A 82 12.28 -2.43 28.72
C PHE A 82 11.95 -1.96 27.29
N ILE A 83 11.07 -0.97 27.13
CA ILE A 83 10.61 -0.45 25.85
C ILE A 83 11.79 0.07 25.03
N THR A 84 12.63 0.93 25.58
CA THR A 84 13.79 1.53 24.89
C THR A 84 14.81 0.50 24.47
N ARG A 85 15.01 -0.57 25.23
CA ARG A 85 15.98 -1.63 24.92
C ARG A 85 15.44 -2.61 23.87
N HIS A 86 14.15 -2.98 23.93
CA HIS A 86 13.56 -3.99 23.03
C HIS A 86 13.06 -3.39 21.72
N PHE A 87 12.64 -2.13 21.74
CA PHE A 87 12.05 -1.43 20.58
C PHE A 87 12.75 -0.10 20.29
N PRO A 88 14.09 -0.04 20.20
CA PRO A 88 14.83 1.21 20.06
C PRO A 88 14.40 2.00 18.81
N GLN A 89 14.22 1.35 17.68
CA GLN A 89 13.82 2.01 16.43
C GLN A 89 12.41 2.60 16.49
N ALA A 90 11.45 1.88 17.11
CA ALA A 90 10.09 2.39 17.27
C ALA A 90 10.09 3.58 18.24
N HIS A 91 10.82 3.48 19.36
CA HIS A 91 10.96 4.56 20.34
C HIS A 91 11.58 5.81 19.69
N GLU A 92 12.74 5.71 19.05
CA GLU A 92 13.43 6.83 18.41
C GLU A 92 12.56 7.52 17.34
N ARG A 93 11.89 6.74 16.50
CA ARG A 93 11.03 7.30 15.44
C ARG A 93 9.79 8.00 15.98
N CYS A 94 9.15 7.44 16.99
CA CYS A 94 8.00 8.07 17.64
C CYS A 94 8.45 9.33 18.38
N LEU A 95 9.55 9.27 19.13
CA LEU A 95 10.09 10.40 19.87
C LEU A 95 10.49 11.57 18.95
N ALA A 96 11.06 11.29 17.77
CA ALA A 96 11.35 12.31 16.76
C ALA A 96 10.11 13.05 16.25
N LEU A 97 8.93 12.48 16.43
CA LEU A 97 7.63 13.08 16.09
C LEU A 97 6.90 13.67 17.30
N GLY A 98 7.54 13.63 18.49
CA GLY A 98 6.99 14.15 19.72
C GLY A 98 6.12 13.16 20.50
N ILE A 99 6.22 11.85 20.20
CA ILE A 99 5.44 10.79 20.86
C ILE A 99 6.39 9.93 21.68
N ASP A 100 6.33 10.04 22.99
CA ASP A 100 7.08 9.16 23.91
C ASP A 100 6.27 7.89 24.21
N ILE A 101 6.59 6.80 23.54
CA ILE A 101 5.89 5.52 23.68
C ILE A 101 6.06 4.84 25.03
N THR A 102 6.91 5.38 25.90
CA THR A 102 7.05 4.91 27.28
C THR A 102 5.98 5.45 28.21
N THR A 103 5.30 6.52 27.81
CA THR A 103 4.29 7.22 28.61
C THR A 103 3.01 7.55 27.83
N GLU A 104 3.07 7.51 26.50
CA GLU A 104 1.99 7.92 25.61
C GLU A 104 1.57 6.79 24.68
N ARG A 105 0.31 6.81 24.27
CA ARG A 105 -0.24 5.89 23.28
C ARG A 105 0.20 6.30 21.87
N ILE A 106 0.50 5.32 21.04
CA ILE A 106 0.94 5.51 19.66
C ILE A 106 -0.28 5.58 18.75
N PRO A 107 -0.53 6.68 18.00
CA PRO A 107 -1.60 6.71 17.01
C PRO A 107 -1.25 5.76 15.84
N VAL A 108 -2.15 4.85 15.52
CA VAL A 108 -1.92 3.80 14.53
C VAL A 108 -3.10 3.59 13.59
N VAL A 109 -2.77 3.17 12.37
CA VAL A 109 -3.72 2.77 11.33
C VAL A 109 -3.26 1.48 10.68
N PRO A 110 -4.13 0.71 10.00
CA PRO A 110 -3.69 -0.29 9.05
C PRO A 110 -3.06 0.40 7.83
N ALA A 111 -2.10 -0.24 7.19
CA ALA A 111 -1.54 0.25 5.94
C ALA A 111 -1.42 -0.87 4.90
N ALA A 112 -1.62 -0.53 3.62
CA ALA A 112 -1.34 -1.44 2.52
C ALA A 112 0.14 -1.84 2.55
N HIS A 113 0.41 -3.14 2.41
CA HIS A 113 1.75 -3.69 2.56
C HIS A 113 2.24 -4.42 1.32
N TYR A 114 1.42 -5.32 0.78
CA TYR A 114 1.79 -6.19 -0.32
C TYR A 114 0.59 -6.47 -1.22
N THR A 115 0.80 -6.45 -2.52
CA THR A 115 -0.21 -6.83 -3.50
C THR A 115 -0.03 -8.29 -3.90
N CYS A 116 -1.03 -9.12 -3.62
CA CYS A 116 -1.10 -10.49 -4.13
C CYS A 116 -1.86 -10.47 -5.46
N GLY A 117 -1.19 -10.85 -6.54
CA GLY A 117 -1.71 -10.72 -7.90
C GLY A 117 -0.76 -9.93 -8.79
N GLY A 118 -1.27 -9.43 -9.91
CA GLY A 118 -0.47 -8.68 -10.88
C GLY A 118 -0.55 -9.27 -12.28
N VAL A 119 0.50 -9.09 -13.07
CA VAL A 119 0.58 -9.62 -14.44
C VAL A 119 0.74 -11.14 -14.39
N VAL A 120 -0.16 -11.85 -15.06
CA VAL A 120 -0.10 -13.32 -15.13
C VAL A 120 1.14 -13.76 -15.88
N VAL A 121 1.91 -14.66 -15.29
CA VAL A 121 3.16 -15.18 -15.84
C VAL A 121 3.23 -16.69 -15.73
N ASN A 122 4.05 -17.31 -16.60
CA ASN A 122 4.40 -18.73 -16.49
C ASN A 122 5.58 -18.94 -15.49
N GLN A 123 6.04 -20.18 -15.37
CA GLN A 123 7.17 -20.54 -14.49
C GLN A 123 8.50 -19.84 -14.79
N HIS A 124 8.62 -19.16 -15.92
CA HIS A 124 9.81 -18.39 -16.33
C HIS A 124 9.58 -16.87 -16.23
N GLY A 125 8.50 -16.44 -15.62
CA GLY A 125 8.16 -15.02 -15.57
C GLY A 125 7.73 -14.41 -16.90
N ALA A 126 7.54 -15.22 -17.95
CA ALA A 126 7.10 -14.75 -19.26
C ALA A 126 5.58 -14.54 -19.28
N THR A 127 5.15 -13.45 -19.90
CA THR A 127 3.73 -13.12 -20.11
C THR A 127 3.23 -13.71 -21.44
N ASP A 128 1.97 -13.49 -21.75
CA ASP A 128 1.37 -13.79 -23.06
C ASP A 128 1.84 -12.84 -24.19
N ILE A 129 2.51 -11.74 -23.85
CA ILE A 129 3.13 -10.85 -24.82
C ILE A 129 4.56 -11.33 -25.09
N PRO A 130 4.90 -11.73 -26.34
CA PRO A 130 6.23 -12.22 -26.66
C PRO A 130 7.33 -11.21 -26.29
N GLY A 131 8.35 -11.68 -25.56
CA GLY A 131 9.48 -10.86 -25.14
C GLY A 131 9.25 -10.01 -23.89
N LEU A 132 8.04 -10.03 -23.29
CA LEU A 132 7.73 -9.35 -22.05
C LEU A 132 7.78 -10.34 -20.86
N TYR A 133 8.59 -9.98 -19.86
CA TYR A 133 8.76 -10.75 -18.62
C TYR A 133 8.41 -9.88 -17.43
N VAL A 134 7.80 -10.48 -16.41
CA VAL A 134 7.48 -9.81 -15.14
C VAL A 134 7.85 -10.74 -14.00
N VAL A 135 8.57 -10.21 -13.00
CA VAL A 135 9.01 -10.97 -11.82
C VAL A 135 8.76 -10.18 -10.54
N GLY A 136 8.70 -10.87 -9.41
CA GLY A 136 8.48 -10.29 -8.08
C GLY A 136 7.05 -9.84 -7.86
N GLU A 137 6.82 -8.84 -7.02
CA GLU A 137 5.49 -8.40 -6.58
C GLU A 137 4.56 -7.99 -7.72
N SER A 138 5.11 -7.53 -8.85
CA SER A 138 4.32 -7.16 -10.02
C SER A 138 3.77 -8.37 -10.80
N ALA A 139 4.28 -9.57 -10.53
CA ALA A 139 3.88 -10.80 -11.20
C ALA A 139 2.80 -11.56 -10.42
N CYS A 140 1.85 -12.14 -11.14
CA CYS A 140 0.92 -13.13 -10.59
C CYS A 140 1.41 -14.54 -10.91
N THR A 141 2.19 -15.11 -10.02
CA THR A 141 2.69 -16.50 -10.12
C THR A 141 1.72 -17.53 -9.53
N GLY A 142 0.72 -17.08 -8.77
CA GLY A 142 -0.19 -17.90 -7.99
C GLY A 142 0.35 -18.33 -6.62
N LEU A 143 1.63 -18.10 -6.33
CA LEU A 143 2.29 -18.54 -5.08
C LEU A 143 1.59 -18.01 -3.82
N HIS A 144 1.17 -16.77 -3.85
CA HIS A 144 0.66 -16.10 -2.65
C HIS A 144 -0.85 -16.24 -2.42
N GLY A 145 -1.60 -16.71 -3.41
CA GLY A 145 -3.06 -16.76 -3.32
C GLY A 145 -3.65 -15.40 -2.89
N ALA A 146 -4.52 -15.40 -1.90
CA ALA A 146 -5.15 -14.19 -1.38
C ALA A 146 -4.39 -13.54 -0.21
N ASN A 147 -3.37 -14.19 0.35
CA ASN A 147 -2.66 -13.71 1.53
C ASN A 147 -1.23 -14.26 1.59
N ARG A 148 -0.25 -13.43 1.26
CA ARG A 148 1.16 -13.80 1.22
C ARG A 148 1.69 -14.22 2.59
N MET A 149 2.40 -15.35 2.64
CA MET A 149 3.17 -15.74 3.82
C MET A 149 4.44 -14.90 3.94
N ALA A 150 4.77 -14.50 5.16
CA ALA A 150 5.95 -13.68 5.45
C ALA A 150 7.23 -14.27 4.84
N SER A 151 8.10 -13.41 4.32
CA SER A 151 9.41 -13.70 3.69
C SER A 151 9.35 -14.40 2.31
N ASN A 152 8.23 -14.97 1.88
CA ASN A 152 8.14 -15.67 0.58
C ASN A 152 8.29 -14.74 -0.62
N SER A 153 7.95 -13.45 -0.50
CA SER A 153 8.11 -12.50 -1.61
C SER A 153 9.56 -12.36 -2.07
N LEU A 154 10.52 -12.36 -1.14
CA LEU A 154 11.92 -12.25 -1.51
C LEU A 154 12.42 -13.54 -2.21
N LEU A 155 11.99 -14.69 -1.75
CA LEU A 155 12.30 -15.97 -2.40
C LEU A 155 11.72 -16.05 -3.81
N GLU A 156 10.47 -15.62 -3.98
CA GLU A 156 9.83 -15.50 -5.29
C GLU A 156 10.62 -14.61 -6.24
N CYS A 157 11.05 -13.43 -5.79
CA CYS A 157 11.87 -12.53 -6.60
C CYS A 157 13.14 -13.22 -7.11
N PHE A 158 13.87 -13.90 -6.26
CA PHE A 158 15.12 -14.59 -6.66
C PHE A 158 14.88 -15.76 -7.60
N VAL A 159 13.93 -16.62 -7.28
CA VAL A 159 13.66 -17.84 -8.08
C VAL A 159 13.15 -17.45 -9.48
N TYR A 160 12.17 -16.53 -9.56
CA TYR A 160 11.63 -16.14 -10.86
C TYR A 160 12.60 -15.28 -11.67
N ALA A 161 13.41 -14.43 -11.03
CA ALA A 161 14.44 -13.67 -11.73
C ALA A 161 15.51 -14.60 -12.35
N GLN A 162 15.95 -15.60 -11.62
CA GLN A 162 16.87 -16.62 -12.13
C GLN A 162 16.27 -17.37 -13.31
N SER A 163 15.06 -17.89 -13.16
CA SER A 163 14.37 -18.64 -14.20
C SER A 163 14.09 -17.79 -15.45
N ALA A 164 13.74 -16.53 -15.29
CA ALA A 164 13.56 -15.59 -16.39
C ALA A 164 14.88 -15.32 -17.13
N ALA A 165 15.98 -15.11 -16.41
CA ALA A 165 17.29 -14.88 -17.01
C ALA A 165 17.76 -16.09 -17.86
N GLU A 166 17.61 -17.32 -17.38
CA GLU A 166 17.93 -18.53 -18.11
C GLU A 166 17.07 -18.69 -19.38
N HIS A 167 15.78 -18.45 -19.25
CA HIS A 167 14.85 -18.51 -20.37
C HIS A 167 15.15 -17.44 -21.44
N ILE A 168 15.43 -16.21 -21.03
CA ILE A 168 15.82 -15.12 -21.91
C ILE A 168 17.13 -15.45 -22.65
N ALA A 169 18.14 -15.95 -21.96
CA ALA A 169 19.42 -16.34 -22.56
C ALA A 169 19.25 -17.39 -23.67
N THR A 170 18.38 -18.37 -23.42
CA THR A 170 18.03 -19.39 -24.42
C THR A 170 17.25 -18.80 -25.61
N SER A 171 16.31 -17.88 -25.34
CA SER A 171 15.48 -17.23 -26.36
C SER A 171 16.27 -16.28 -27.27
N LEU A 172 17.30 -15.62 -26.75
CA LEU A 172 18.17 -14.73 -27.53
C LEU A 172 19.00 -15.47 -28.57
N SER A 173 19.23 -16.77 -28.37
CA SER A 173 19.90 -17.63 -29.35
C SER A 173 19.04 -17.87 -30.61
N ASN A 174 17.73 -17.66 -30.49
CA ASN A 174 16.75 -17.74 -31.57
C ASN A 174 15.94 -16.43 -31.66
N PRO A 175 16.50 -15.37 -32.27
CA PRO A 175 15.85 -14.06 -32.26
C PRO A 175 14.47 -14.10 -32.91
N ILE A 176 13.50 -13.49 -32.26
CA ILE A 176 12.14 -13.33 -32.81
C ILE A 176 12.25 -12.52 -34.11
N SER A 177 11.93 -13.13 -35.23
CA SER A 177 11.83 -12.46 -36.53
C SER A 177 10.65 -11.47 -36.48
N GLY A 178 10.93 -10.22 -36.19
CA GLY A 178 9.96 -9.12 -36.22
C GLY A 178 10.66 -7.80 -36.42
N SER A 179 10.18 -7.01 -37.36
CA SER A 179 10.65 -5.63 -37.51
C SER A 179 10.28 -4.86 -36.25
N ALA A 180 11.27 -4.39 -35.51
CA ALA A 180 11.03 -3.47 -34.40
C ALA A 180 10.33 -2.22 -34.95
N ALA A 181 9.08 -2.03 -34.58
CA ALA A 181 8.36 -0.81 -34.94
C ALA A 181 9.11 0.38 -34.32
N THR A 182 9.49 1.35 -35.16
CA THR A 182 10.10 2.59 -34.68
C THR A 182 9.07 3.32 -33.79
N PRO A 183 9.37 3.57 -32.51
CA PRO A 183 8.45 4.30 -31.66
C PRO A 183 8.16 5.68 -32.26
N ARG A 184 6.89 6.11 -32.20
CA ARG A 184 6.55 7.48 -32.60
C ARG A 184 7.25 8.46 -31.66
N VAL A 185 7.84 9.50 -32.25
CA VAL A 185 8.38 10.60 -31.46
C VAL A 185 7.23 11.28 -30.73
N TRP A 186 7.45 11.57 -29.45
CA TRP A 186 6.47 12.30 -28.65
C TRP A 186 6.29 13.72 -29.21
N ASP A 187 5.04 14.11 -29.50
CA ASP A 187 4.70 15.46 -30.00
C ASP A 187 4.16 16.30 -28.84
N ASP A 188 4.96 17.22 -28.34
CA ASP A 188 4.62 18.19 -27.28
C ASP A 188 4.32 19.60 -27.82
N SER A 189 4.22 19.76 -29.15
CA SER A 189 4.00 21.06 -29.81
C SER A 189 2.71 21.78 -29.39
N ARG A 190 1.73 21.04 -28.83
CA ARG A 190 0.42 21.56 -28.44
C ARG A 190 0.23 21.70 -26.94
N VAL A 191 1.21 21.35 -26.13
CA VAL A 191 1.15 21.47 -24.67
C VAL A 191 1.95 22.67 -24.20
N ARG A 192 1.53 23.25 -23.09
CA ARG A 192 2.19 24.37 -22.43
C ARG A 192 2.62 24.00 -21.01
N ASP A 193 3.56 24.73 -20.46
CA ASP A 193 3.91 24.56 -19.05
C ASP A 193 2.72 24.89 -18.14
N SER A 194 2.60 24.17 -17.03
CA SER A 194 1.55 24.41 -16.04
C SER A 194 2.06 25.36 -14.98
N ASP A 195 1.39 26.47 -14.82
CA ASP A 195 1.59 27.45 -13.74
C ASP A 195 0.89 27.03 -12.43
N GLU A 196 -0.07 26.07 -12.49
CA GLU A 196 -0.86 25.64 -11.33
C GLU A 196 -0.63 24.15 -10.98
N LYS A 197 0.38 23.87 -10.19
CA LYS A 197 0.66 22.51 -9.69
C LYS A 197 -0.33 22.04 -8.61
N VAL A 198 -1.12 22.94 -8.06
CA VAL A 198 -2.12 22.66 -7.02
C VAL A 198 -3.17 21.66 -7.47
N VAL A 199 -3.57 21.68 -8.75
CA VAL A 199 -4.58 20.77 -9.31
C VAL A 199 -4.16 19.31 -9.16
N ILE A 200 -2.92 18.98 -9.57
CA ILE A 200 -2.39 17.62 -9.46
C ILE A 200 -2.27 17.20 -8.00
N GLN A 201 -1.78 18.10 -7.15
CA GLN A 201 -1.60 17.80 -5.73
C GLN A 201 -2.93 17.58 -5.01
N HIS A 202 -3.94 18.39 -5.34
CA HIS A 202 -5.29 18.23 -4.78
C HIS A 202 -5.91 16.90 -5.20
N ASN A 203 -5.94 16.61 -6.50
CA ASN A 203 -6.52 15.37 -7.02
C ASN A 203 -5.81 14.12 -6.47
N TRP A 204 -4.49 14.21 -6.24
CA TRP A 204 -3.72 13.14 -5.61
C TRP A 204 -4.15 12.88 -4.16
N GLN A 205 -4.33 13.94 -3.37
CA GLN A 205 -4.79 13.81 -1.99
C GLN A 205 -6.23 13.31 -1.93
N GLU A 206 -7.10 13.81 -2.80
CA GLU A 206 -8.48 13.38 -2.90
C GLU A 206 -8.58 11.90 -3.28
N LEU A 207 -7.87 11.44 -4.31
CA LEU A 207 -7.87 10.03 -4.71
C LEU A 207 -7.42 9.12 -3.57
N ARG A 208 -6.35 9.47 -2.88
CA ARG A 208 -5.86 8.69 -1.74
C ARG A 208 -6.87 8.60 -0.62
N ARG A 209 -7.52 9.72 -0.26
CA ARG A 209 -8.55 9.75 0.78
C ARG A 209 -9.79 8.97 0.37
N LEU A 210 -10.23 9.14 -0.87
CA LEU A 210 -11.35 8.38 -1.45
C LEU A 210 -11.12 6.87 -1.37
N MET A 211 -9.95 6.41 -1.82
CA MET A 211 -9.60 4.98 -1.78
C MET A 211 -9.54 4.46 -0.35
N TRP A 212 -9.00 5.23 0.58
CA TRP A 212 -8.94 4.86 1.99
C TRP A 212 -10.34 4.74 2.61
N ASP A 213 -11.20 5.74 2.42
CA ASP A 213 -12.50 5.80 3.08
C ASP A 213 -13.54 4.85 2.47
N TYR A 214 -13.53 4.69 1.14
CA TYR A 214 -14.58 3.97 0.42
C TYR A 214 -14.15 2.61 -0.16
N VAL A 215 -12.86 2.44 -0.50
CA VAL A 215 -12.31 1.24 -1.16
C VAL A 215 -11.25 0.54 -0.27
N GLY A 216 -11.28 0.82 1.03
CA GLY A 216 -10.34 0.26 2.00
C GLY A 216 -10.53 -1.23 2.29
N ILE A 217 -10.26 -1.65 3.54
CA ILE A 217 -10.20 -3.07 3.92
C ILE A 217 -11.57 -3.74 3.85
N VAL A 218 -12.59 -3.14 4.48
CA VAL A 218 -13.97 -3.63 4.45
C VAL A 218 -14.80 -2.75 3.53
N ARG A 219 -15.38 -3.35 2.50
CA ARG A 219 -16.10 -2.66 1.41
C ARG A 219 -17.60 -3.00 1.44
N THR A 220 -18.42 -2.03 1.04
CA THR A 220 -19.84 -2.24 0.79
C THR A 220 -20.18 -1.78 -0.62
N THR A 221 -21.19 -2.38 -1.26
CA THR A 221 -21.63 -2.01 -2.61
C THR A 221 -21.89 -0.51 -2.72
N ARG A 222 -22.61 0.07 -1.75
CA ARG A 222 -22.90 1.51 -1.72
C ARG A 222 -21.63 2.39 -1.73
N ARG A 223 -20.61 2.02 -0.96
CA ARG A 223 -19.34 2.75 -0.93
C ARG A 223 -18.56 2.61 -2.24
N LEU A 224 -18.56 1.41 -2.83
CA LEU A 224 -17.90 1.17 -4.12
C LEU A 224 -18.56 1.93 -5.27
N GLU A 225 -19.88 1.98 -5.32
CA GLU A 225 -20.64 2.76 -6.30
C GLU A 225 -20.32 4.26 -6.20
N TYR A 226 -20.26 4.79 -4.97
CA TYR A 226 -19.87 6.17 -4.73
C TYR A 226 -18.43 6.45 -5.17
N ALA A 227 -17.50 5.56 -4.84
CA ALA A 227 -16.10 5.69 -5.24
C ALA A 227 -15.95 5.63 -6.76
N ALA A 228 -16.63 4.71 -7.44
CA ALA A 228 -16.57 4.59 -8.91
C ALA A 228 -17.05 5.87 -9.61
N ALA A 229 -18.17 6.45 -9.14
CA ALA A 229 -18.66 7.72 -9.67
C ALA A 229 -17.64 8.87 -9.48
N ARG A 230 -17.00 8.94 -8.31
CA ARG A 230 -16.00 9.98 -8.03
C ARG A 230 -14.72 9.80 -8.83
N ILE A 231 -14.22 8.57 -8.98
CA ILE A 231 -13.05 8.25 -9.81
C ILE A 231 -13.29 8.65 -11.27
N ALA A 232 -14.50 8.39 -11.81
CA ALA A 232 -14.84 8.79 -13.17
C ALA A 232 -14.74 10.31 -13.39
N LEU A 233 -15.10 11.13 -12.40
CA LEU A 233 -14.90 12.57 -12.46
C LEU A 233 -13.42 12.95 -12.44
N LEU A 234 -12.63 12.35 -11.54
CA LEU A 234 -11.18 12.58 -11.48
C LEU A 234 -10.49 12.17 -12.79
N GLN A 235 -10.88 11.06 -13.40
CA GLN A 235 -10.36 10.64 -14.72
C GLN A 235 -10.61 11.69 -15.79
N GLN A 236 -11.80 12.30 -15.83
CA GLN A 236 -12.11 13.37 -16.79
C GLN A 236 -11.25 14.61 -16.55
N GLU A 237 -11.07 15.02 -15.31
CA GLU A 237 -10.23 16.18 -14.97
C GLU A 237 -8.77 15.92 -15.33
N VAL A 238 -8.22 14.77 -14.95
CA VAL A 238 -6.85 14.37 -15.28
C VAL A 238 -6.65 14.28 -16.79
N SER A 239 -7.60 13.72 -17.53
CA SER A 239 -7.53 13.60 -18.99
C SER A 239 -7.50 14.98 -19.67
N ARG A 240 -8.31 15.92 -19.20
CA ARG A 240 -8.30 17.30 -19.72
C ARG A 240 -6.98 18.00 -19.44
N TYR A 241 -6.42 17.80 -18.25
CA TYR A 241 -5.14 18.35 -17.84
C TYR A 241 -3.99 17.74 -18.65
N TYR A 242 -3.98 16.42 -18.80
CA TYR A 242 -3.00 15.67 -19.59
C TYR A 242 -2.93 16.10 -21.06
N GLY A 243 -4.06 16.46 -21.67
CA GLY A 243 -4.13 16.91 -23.06
C GLY A 243 -3.70 18.36 -23.27
N ARG A 244 -3.44 19.15 -22.23
CA ARG A 244 -3.17 20.60 -22.32
C ARG A 244 -1.80 21.02 -21.82
N PHE A 245 -1.22 20.26 -20.90
CA PHE A 245 -0.01 20.63 -20.19
C PHE A 245 1.12 19.62 -20.40
N GLN A 246 2.35 20.09 -20.24
CA GLN A 246 3.53 19.21 -20.29
C GLN A 246 3.40 18.07 -19.30
N ILE A 247 3.77 16.87 -19.76
CA ILE A 247 3.70 15.67 -18.93
C ILE A 247 4.82 15.69 -17.92
N THR A 248 4.43 15.80 -16.68
CA THR A 248 5.33 15.64 -15.53
C THR A 248 5.15 14.26 -14.92
N ARG A 249 6.14 13.79 -14.15
CA ARG A 249 6.02 12.52 -13.44
C ARG A 249 4.78 12.44 -12.53
N PRO A 250 4.43 13.45 -11.71
CA PRO A 250 3.20 13.40 -10.90
C PRO A 250 1.92 13.31 -11.74
N LEU A 251 1.87 13.97 -12.90
CA LEU A 251 0.72 13.90 -13.80
C LEU A 251 0.57 12.52 -14.43
N LEU A 252 1.69 11.91 -14.85
CA LEU A 252 1.71 10.55 -15.41
C LEU A 252 1.27 9.52 -14.36
N GLU A 253 1.80 9.61 -13.15
CA GLU A 253 1.42 8.74 -12.04
C GLU A 253 -0.07 8.89 -11.71
N MET A 254 -0.59 10.13 -11.63
CA MET A 254 -2.01 10.39 -11.39
C MET A 254 -2.91 9.78 -12.47
N ARG A 255 -2.53 9.94 -13.75
CA ARG A 255 -3.28 9.34 -14.86
C ARG A 255 -3.34 7.81 -14.72
N ASN A 256 -2.22 7.18 -14.44
CA ASN A 256 -2.14 5.72 -14.33
C ASN A 256 -2.93 5.19 -13.13
N LEU A 257 -2.99 5.95 -12.02
CA LEU A 257 -3.75 5.54 -10.83
C LEU A 257 -5.25 5.75 -10.96
N THR A 258 -5.70 6.62 -11.84
CA THR A 258 -7.14 6.86 -12.07
C THR A 258 -7.72 5.97 -13.17
N GLN A 259 -6.91 5.22 -13.91
CA GLN A 259 -7.35 4.24 -14.92
C GLN A 259 -7.68 2.88 -14.30
#